data_78c4056b7d07c47d5edb5a418cf56780
#
_entry.id   78c4056b7d07c47d5edb5a418cf56780
#
_cell.length_a   1.000
_cell.length_b   1.000
_cell.length_c   1.000
_cell.angle_alpha   90.00
_cell.angle_beta   90.00
_cell.angle_gamma   90.00
#
_symmetry.space_group_name_H-M   'P 1'
#
loop_
_entity.id
_entity.type
_entity.pdbx_description
1 polymer ?
#
loop_
_entity_poly.entity_id
_entity_poly.type
_entity_poly.pdbx_seq_one_letter_code
_entity_poly.pdbx_strand_id
1 'polypeptide(L)'
;MNVALAAPGGLPGGTGLTVEVYDGDAPASGDLSDVVFFTAPYDRPFRLEPVERLANVKVVQTLNAGYDDVLPLLPPDVTLCNARGLHDAGTAEHALGLILAAQREIPRWVRAQDKHEWEHDHTRALVGSRVLIVGYGSIGAALDVRLAACEAETIRVARRPRPDERVFSVDDLDTLLPAADIVVLVTPLSPETRGLLDARRLALIPDGALVVNVGRGPVLDTAAILAETASGRLRAALDVTDPEPLPAGHPLWQSPNVLITPHMAGGADDFYPKATAFIAAQVRRFASGEPLRNVVAGPSEALLPGAREVHGEQGDDQPRQQ
;
A
#
# COMPACT_ATOMS: atom_id res chain seq x y z
N MET A 1 -19.06 0.18 2.03
CA MET A 1 -18.96 1.33 1.10
C MET A 1 -19.64 0.95 -0.19
N ASN A 2 -20.54 1.78 -0.66
CA ASN A 2 -21.25 1.53 -1.89
C ASN A 2 -20.35 1.96 -3.06
N VAL A 3 -20.13 1.08 -4.00
CA VAL A 3 -19.25 1.29 -5.14
C VAL A 3 -20.04 1.90 -6.29
N ALA A 4 -19.51 2.93 -6.92
CA ALA A 4 -20.21 3.64 -7.98
C ALA A 4 -20.01 2.95 -9.33
N LEU A 5 -21.10 2.59 -9.97
CA LEU A 5 -21.15 2.31 -11.40
C LEU A 5 -21.54 3.62 -12.12
N ALA A 6 -20.76 4.04 -13.09
CA ALA A 6 -21.11 5.22 -13.88
C ALA A 6 -21.64 4.79 -15.24
N ALA A 7 -22.89 5.14 -15.51
CA ALA A 7 -23.59 4.94 -16.78
C ALA A 7 -23.96 6.29 -17.41
N PRO A 8 -24.24 6.37 -18.72
CA PRO A 8 -24.74 7.59 -19.34
C PRO A 8 -25.99 8.11 -18.64
N GLY A 9 -25.96 9.39 -18.18
CA GLY A 9 -27.11 9.94 -17.46
C GLY A 9 -26.83 11.22 -16.74
N GLY A 10 -26.60 11.59 -15.75
CA GLY A 10 -26.27 12.89 -15.11
C GLY A 10 -25.63 12.77 -13.74
N LEU A 11 -24.33 12.98 -13.63
CA LEU A 11 -23.72 13.35 -12.36
C LEU A 11 -24.11 14.79 -12.00
N PRO A 12 -24.21 15.16 -10.72
CA PRO A 12 -24.32 16.55 -10.33
C PRO A 12 -23.17 17.34 -10.95
N GLY A 13 -23.47 18.25 -11.86
CA GLY A 13 -22.46 19.03 -12.61
C GLY A 13 -22.45 18.85 -14.14
N GLY A 14 -23.43 18.14 -14.74
CA GLY A 14 -23.60 18.10 -16.19
C GLY A 14 -22.62 17.22 -16.95
N THR A 15 -22.11 16.16 -16.37
CA THR A 15 -21.15 15.24 -17.00
C THR A 15 -21.79 14.26 -17.98
N GLY A 16 -23.14 14.20 -18.09
CA GLY A 16 -23.83 13.22 -18.92
C GLY A 16 -23.76 11.77 -18.39
N LEU A 17 -23.24 11.53 -17.18
CA LEU A 17 -23.16 10.22 -16.55
C LEU A 17 -24.10 10.11 -15.35
N THR A 18 -24.73 8.96 -15.17
CA THR A 18 -25.44 8.58 -13.94
C THR A 18 -24.54 7.72 -13.09
N VAL A 19 -24.59 7.88 -11.78
CA VAL A 19 -23.87 7.01 -10.83
C VAL A 19 -24.87 6.10 -10.18
N GLU A 20 -24.66 4.80 -10.34
CA GLU A 20 -25.34 3.76 -9.58
C GLU A 20 -24.44 3.25 -8.46
N VAL A 21 -25.04 2.85 -7.37
CA VAL A 21 -24.32 2.38 -6.20
C VAL A 21 -24.42 0.86 -6.14
N TYR A 22 -23.25 0.20 -6.14
CA TYR A 22 -23.11 -1.24 -6.01
C TYR A 22 -22.49 -1.57 -4.66
N ASP A 23 -23.13 -2.44 -3.86
CA ASP A 23 -22.67 -2.78 -2.51
C ASP A 23 -21.62 -3.89 -2.47
N GLY A 24 -21.43 -4.60 -3.59
CA GLY A 24 -20.45 -5.67 -3.71
C GLY A 24 -20.88 -7.02 -3.10
N ASP A 25 -22.04 -7.09 -2.44
CA ASP A 25 -22.49 -8.31 -1.75
C ASP A 25 -23.38 -9.20 -2.62
N ALA A 26 -24.21 -8.60 -3.46
CA ALA A 26 -25.08 -9.32 -4.38
C ALA A 26 -24.62 -9.09 -5.82
N PRO A 27 -24.95 -9.99 -6.77
CA PRO A 27 -24.82 -9.67 -8.17
C PRO A 27 -25.56 -8.37 -8.44
N ALA A 28 -24.89 -7.42 -9.11
CA ALA A 28 -25.52 -6.17 -9.49
C ALA A 28 -26.85 -6.48 -10.21
N SER A 29 -27.96 -5.92 -9.72
CA SER A 29 -29.28 -6.16 -10.27
C SER A 29 -29.55 -5.22 -11.44
N GLY A 30 -30.18 -5.72 -12.50
CA GLY A 30 -30.58 -4.91 -13.64
C GLY A 30 -29.74 -5.07 -14.89
N ASP A 31 -29.96 -4.22 -15.87
CA ASP A 31 -29.18 -4.14 -17.11
C ASP A 31 -27.91 -3.30 -16.84
N LEU A 32 -26.76 -3.93 -16.97
CA LEU A 32 -25.46 -3.31 -16.79
C LEU A 32 -24.79 -2.95 -18.11
N SER A 33 -25.49 -3.11 -19.24
CA SER A 33 -24.91 -2.88 -20.56
C SER A 33 -24.45 -1.44 -20.78
N ASP A 34 -25.04 -0.47 -20.09
CA ASP A 34 -24.69 0.95 -20.19
C ASP A 34 -23.54 1.37 -19.27
N VAL A 35 -23.03 0.48 -18.42
CA VAL A 35 -21.94 0.82 -17.52
C VAL A 35 -20.62 0.92 -18.28
N VAL A 36 -19.99 2.07 -18.22
CA VAL A 36 -18.71 2.36 -18.90
C VAL A 36 -17.53 2.56 -17.94
N PHE A 37 -17.81 2.86 -16.69
CA PHE A 37 -16.80 3.05 -15.63
C PHE A 37 -17.21 2.27 -14.38
N PHE A 38 -16.36 1.37 -13.93
CA PHE A 38 -16.60 0.53 -12.75
C PHE A 38 -15.56 0.80 -11.66
N THR A 39 -16.02 1.03 -10.43
CA THR A 39 -15.15 1.13 -9.26
C THR A 39 -15.23 -0.16 -8.45
N ALA A 40 -14.10 -0.83 -8.28
CA ALA A 40 -14.02 -2.06 -7.51
C ALA A 40 -14.20 -1.81 -6.00
N PRO A 41 -14.84 -2.73 -5.25
CA PRO A 41 -14.94 -2.67 -3.79
C PRO A 41 -13.55 -2.62 -3.13
N TYR A 42 -13.43 -1.91 -1.99
CA TYR A 42 -12.18 -1.75 -1.28
C TYR A 42 -11.83 -2.90 -0.34
N ASP A 43 -12.79 -3.31 0.49
CA ASP A 43 -12.61 -4.21 1.62
C ASP A 43 -12.96 -5.68 1.30
N ARG A 44 -12.93 -6.03 0.03
CA ARG A 44 -13.33 -7.36 -0.47
C ARG A 44 -12.44 -7.82 -1.59
N PRO A 45 -12.29 -9.14 -1.78
CA PRO A 45 -11.63 -9.66 -2.97
C PRO A 45 -12.31 -9.15 -4.24
N PHE A 46 -11.51 -8.75 -5.19
CA PHE A 46 -12.03 -8.40 -6.52
C PHE A 46 -12.72 -9.62 -7.13
N ARG A 47 -13.91 -9.41 -7.67
CA ARG A 47 -14.67 -10.42 -8.42
C ARG A 47 -14.80 -10.00 -9.87
N LEU A 48 -14.46 -10.90 -10.77
CA LEU A 48 -14.57 -10.66 -12.20
C LEU A 48 -16.03 -10.68 -12.68
N GLU A 49 -16.89 -11.44 -12.01
CA GLU A 49 -18.29 -11.64 -12.43
C GLU A 49 -19.06 -10.33 -12.73
N PRO A 50 -18.95 -9.24 -11.93
CA PRO A 50 -19.57 -7.99 -12.35
C PRO A 50 -18.99 -7.45 -13.66
N VAL A 51 -17.66 -7.54 -13.84
CA VAL A 51 -16.98 -7.01 -15.05
C VAL A 51 -17.36 -7.80 -16.29
N GLU A 52 -17.53 -9.11 -16.22
CA GLU A 52 -17.99 -9.96 -17.32
C GLU A 52 -19.41 -9.60 -17.80
N ARG A 53 -20.23 -9.05 -16.91
CA ARG A 53 -21.59 -8.57 -17.24
C ARG A 53 -21.60 -7.12 -17.76
N LEU A 54 -20.50 -6.40 -17.65
CA LEU A 54 -20.36 -5.02 -18.08
C LEU A 54 -19.89 -4.97 -19.55
N ALA A 55 -20.78 -5.24 -20.49
CA ALA A 55 -20.46 -5.37 -21.92
C ALA A 55 -19.74 -4.15 -22.52
N ASN A 56 -19.94 -2.96 -21.94
CA ASN A 56 -19.40 -1.68 -22.44
C ASN A 56 -18.39 -1.03 -21.49
N VAL A 57 -17.91 -1.74 -20.45
CA VAL A 57 -16.94 -1.17 -19.52
C VAL A 57 -15.64 -0.77 -20.23
N LYS A 58 -15.19 0.43 -19.99
CA LYS A 58 -13.95 1.01 -20.54
C LYS A 58 -12.89 1.16 -19.45
N VAL A 59 -13.32 1.40 -18.21
CA VAL A 59 -12.43 1.68 -17.09
C VAL A 59 -12.85 0.87 -15.87
N VAL A 60 -11.88 0.21 -15.27
CA VAL A 60 -11.96 -0.35 -13.93
C VAL A 60 -11.05 0.46 -13.02
N GLN A 61 -11.60 1.07 -11.98
CA GLN A 61 -10.89 1.83 -10.96
C GLN A 61 -10.85 1.00 -9.68
N THR A 62 -9.68 0.63 -9.20
CA THR A 62 -9.53 0.06 -7.85
C THR A 62 -9.37 1.16 -6.81
N LEU A 63 -9.72 0.86 -5.56
CA LEU A 63 -9.48 1.75 -4.42
C LEU A 63 -8.20 1.37 -3.65
N ASN A 64 -7.46 0.39 -4.14
CA ASN A 64 -6.17 -0.04 -3.62
C ASN A 64 -5.02 0.59 -4.43
N ALA A 65 -3.87 0.79 -3.79
CA ALA A 65 -2.63 1.13 -4.47
C ALA A 65 -2.04 -0.09 -5.21
N GLY A 66 -2.17 -1.29 -4.62
CA GLY A 66 -1.88 -2.56 -5.27
C GLY A 66 -2.99 -2.96 -6.26
N TYR A 67 -2.62 -3.70 -7.29
CA TYR A 67 -3.52 -4.14 -8.37
C TYR A 67 -3.14 -5.53 -8.91
N ASP A 68 -2.29 -6.22 -8.20
CA ASP A 68 -1.73 -7.52 -8.53
C ASP A 68 -2.80 -8.63 -8.57
N ASP A 69 -3.87 -8.49 -7.81
CA ASP A 69 -5.05 -9.37 -7.77
C ASP A 69 -6.09 -9.06 -8.85
N VAL A 70 -6.09 -7.85 -9.38
CA VAL A 70 -7.08 -7.39 -10.38
C VAL A 70 -6.58 -7.53 -11.80
N LEU A 71 -5.33 -7.12 -12.04
CA LEU A 71 -4.75 -7.05 -13.39
C LEU A 71 -4.85 -8.36 -14.20
N PRO A 72 -4.58 -9.56 -13.62
CA PRO A 72 -4.66 -10.81 -14.37
C PRO A 72 -6.07 -11.20 -14.80
N LEU A 73 -7.09 -10.58 -14.22
CA LEU A 73 -8.50 -10.91 -14.42
C LEU A 73 -9.19 -10.02 -15.46
N LEU A 74 -8.56 -8.90 -15.84
CA LEU A 74 -9.20 -7.93 -16.73
C LEU A 74 -8.96 -8.23 -18.20
N PRO A 75 -9.97 -7.98 -19.06
CA PRO A 75 -9.79 -7.98 -20.50
C PRO A 75 -8.75 -6.93 -20.95
N PRO A 76 -7.96 -7.19 -22.01
CA PRO A 76 -6.86 -6.31 -22.42
C PRO A 76 -7.31 -4.96 -22.98
N ASP A 77 -8.56 -4.83 -23.35
CA ASP A 77 -9.20 -3.60 -23.86
C ASP A 77 -9.81 -2.73 -22.76
N VAL A 78 -9.75 -3.17 -21.50
CA VAL A 78 -10.22 -2.41 -20.35
C VAL A 78 -9.07 -1.67 -19.69
N THR A 79 -9.24 -0.37 -19.47
CA THR A 79 -8.26 0.46 -18.75
C THR A 79 -8.36 0.20 -17.25
N LEU A 80 -7.25 -0.22 -16.63
CA LEU A 80 -7.14 -0.34 -15.18
C LEU A 80 -6.48 0.90 -14.59
N CYS A 81 -7.15 1.51 -13.61
CA CYS A 81 -6.62 2.58 -12.79
C CYS A 81 -6.53 2.11 -11.33
N ASN A 82 -5.42 2.41 -10.65
CA ASN A 82 -5.30 2.18 -9.21
C ASN A 82 -5.50 3.46 -8.38
N ALA A 83 -5.47 3.34 -7.06
CA ALA A 83 -5.67 4.46 -6.15
C ALA A 83 -4.36 4.96 -5.52
N ARG A 84 -3.27 4.98 -6.28
CA ARG A 84 -2.02 5.60 -5.82
C ARG A 84 -2.27 7.05 -5.36
N GLY A 85 -1.75 7.40 -4.19
CA GLY A 85 -1.97 8.70 -3.57
C GLY A 85 -3.11 8.72 -2.53
N LEU A 86 -4.05 7.77 -2.60
CA LEU A 86 -5.19 7.72 -1.67
C LEU A 86 -4.77 7.25 -0.27
N HIS A 87 -3.87 6.26 -0.20
CA HIS A 87 -3.46 5.60 1.04
C HIS A 87 -2.13 6.10 1.62
N ASP A 88 -1.45 7.04 0.96
CA ASP A 88 -0.06 7.37 1.26
C ASP A 88 0.14 7.79 2.71
N ALA A 89 -0.72 8.68 3.21
CA ALA A 89 -0.63 9.18 4.58
C ALA A 89 -0.96 8.09 5.61
N GLY A 90 -2.08 7.36 5.43
CA GLY A 90 -2.52 6.33 6.37
C GLY A 90 -1.54 5.15 6.43
N THR A 91 -1.09 4.64 5.29
CA THR A 91 -0.13 3.54 5.26
C THR A 91 1.23 3.93 5.86
N ALA A 92 1.70 5.15 5.57
CA ALA A 92 2.95 5.65 6.15
C ALA A 92 2.84 5.86 7.67
N GLU A 93 1.69 6.34 8.15
CA GLU A 93 1.39 6.49 9.57
C GLU A 93 1.34 5.15 10.29
N HIS A 94 0.65 4.16 9.69
CA HIS A 94 0.59 2.80 10.23
C HIS A 94 1.97 2.15 10.29
N ALA A 95 2.78 2.28 9.22
CA ALA A 95 4.15 1.79 9.20
C ALA A 95 5.01 2.40 10.30
N LEU A 96 4.93 3.72 10.53
CA LEU A 96 5.59 4.38 11.65
C LEU A 96 5.07 3.87 13.00
N GLY A 97 3.75 3.67 13.13
CA GLY A 97 3.12 3.09 14.32
C GLY A 97 3.68 1.71 14.65
N LEU A 98 3.80 0.83 13.65
CA LEU A 98 4.42 -0.50 13.77
C LEU A 98 5.88 -0.43 14.19
N ILE A 99 6.66 0.46 13.57
CA ILE A 99 8.06 0.71 13.93
C ILE A 99 8.17 1.12 15.40
N LEU A 100 7.41 2.14 15.80
CA LEU A 100 7.44 2.65 17.17
C LEU A 100 6.97 1.59 18.18
N ALA A 101 5.89 0.87 17.88
CA ALA A 101 5.38 -0.20 18.73
C ALA A 101 6.41 -1.31 18.93
N ALA A 102 7.10 -1.73 17.87
CA ALA A 102 8.14 -2.76 17.94
C ALA A 102 9.42 -2.25 18.62
N GLN A 103 9.88 -1.02 18.31
CA GLN A 103 11.08 -0.43 18.94
C GLN A 103 10.88 -0.20 20.43
N ARG A 104 9.72 0.28 20.85
CA ARG A 104 9.40 0.62 22.23
C ARG A 104 8.75 -0.55 23.00
N GLU A 105 8.65 -1.73 22.37
CA GLU A 105 8.05 -2.95 22.96
C GLU A 105 6.62 -2.73 23.51
N ILE A 106 5.85 -1.86 22.90
CA ILE A 106 4.48 -1.53 23.36
C ILE A 106 3.62 -2.78 23.56
N PRO A 107 3.64 -3.81 22.65
CA PRO A 107 2.85 -5.02 22.87
C PRO A 107 3.24 -5.80 24.13
N ARG A 108 4.51 -5.75 24.58
CA ARG A 108 4.95 -6.34 25.85
C ARG A 108 4.31 -5.62 27.02
N TRP A 109 4.35 -4.30 27.02
CA TRP A 109 3.77 -3.49 28.11
C TRP A 109 2.26 -3.64 28.20
N VAL A 110 1.55 -3.75 27.08
CA VAL A 110 0.11 -4.04 27.05
C VAL A 110 -0.19 -5.39 27.71
N ARG A 111 0.60 -6.45 27.38
CA ARG A 111 0.42 -7.77 28.01
C ARG A 111 0.77 -7.77 29.50
N ALA A 112 1.76 -6.98 29.94
CA ALA A 112 2.09 -6.80 31.35
C ALA A 112 0.98 -6.06 32.09
N GLN A 113 0.40 -5.03 31.47
CA GLN A 113 -0.77 -4.32 32.00
C GLN A 113 -1.94 -5.27 32.26
N ASP A 114 -2.25 -6.18 31.33
CA ASP A 114 -3.33 -7.17 31.49
C ASP A 114 -3.12 -8.09 32.70
N LYS A 115 -1.86 -8.30 33.07
CA LYS A 115 -1.47 -9.11 34.25
C LYS A 115 -1.29 -8.29 35.51
N HIS A 116 -1.47 -6.97 35.47
CA HIS A 116 -1.16 -6.02 36.55
C HIS A 116 0.31 -6.04 36.98
N GLU A 117 1.23 -6.31 36.03
CA GLU A 117 2.67 -6.36 36.26
C GLU A 117 3.30 -5.00 35.90
N TRP A 118 4.01 -4.39 36.86
CA TRP A 118 4.76 -3.15 36.62
C TRP A 118 6.18 -3.52 36.17
N GLU A 119 6.33 -3.82 34.88
CA GLU A 119 7.64 -4.08 34.28
C GLU A 119 8.35 -2.76 33.94
N HIS A 120 9.65 -2.68 34.22
CA HIS A 120 10.48 -1.54 33.85
C HIS A 120 11.74 -2.04 33.16
N ASP A 121 11.97 -1.60 31.90
CA ASP A 121 13.12 -2.01 31.13
C ASP A 121 13.49 -0.94 30.09
N HIS A 122 14.72 -1.03 29.56
CA HIS A 122 15.18 -0.17 28.48
C HIS A 122 14.81 -0.77 27.12
N THR A 123 14.27 0.06 26.24
CA THR A 123 13.87 -0.31 24.89
C THR A 123 14.69 0.43 23.84
N ARG A 124 14.60 0.03 22.58
CA ARG A 124 15.32 0.67 21.49
C ARG A 124 14.69 2.00 21.11
N ALA A 125 15.51 3.00 20.81
CA ALA A 125 15.05 4.26 20.27
C ALA A 125 14.92 4.15 18.73
N LEU A 126 14.10 5.03 18.13
CA LEU A 126 14.07 5.24 16.69
C LEU A 126 15.08 6.33 16.28
N VAL A 127 15.35 7.28 17.16
CA VAL A 127 16.33 8.35 16.97
C VAL A 127 17.69 7.75 16.59
N GLY A 128 18.28 8.26 15.49
CA GLY A 128 19.55 7.79 14.97
C GLY A 128 19.56 6.41 14.31
N SER A 129 18.40 5.71 14.26
CA SER A 129 18.30 4.43 13.53
C SER A 129 18.34 4.64 12.03
N ARG A 130 18.99 3.73 11.31
CA ARG A 130 19.02 3.72 9.83
C ARG A 130 17.89 2.85 9.32
N VAL A 131 16.94 3.48 8.64
CA VAL A 131 15.74 2.85 8.09
C VAL A 131 15.87 2.70 6.58
N LEU A 132 15.95 1.46 6.10
CA LEU A 132 15.98 1.11 4.69
C LEU A 132 14.53 0.99 4.17
N ILE A 133 14.10 1.94 3.34
CA ILE A 133 12.76 1.94 2.73
C ILE A 133 12.87 1.26 1.37
N VAL A 134 12.35 0.04 1.27
CA VAL A 134 12.32 -0.75 0.03
C VAL A 134 10.97 -0.54 -0.65
N GLY A 135 10.97 0.27 -1.71
CA GLY A 135 9.76 0.74 -2.39
C GLY A 135 9.54 2.25 -2.23
N TYR A 136 10.52 3.07 -2.62
CA TYR A 136 10.42 4.52 -2.51
C TYR A 136 9.51 5.13 -3.60
N GLY A 137 8.21 4.78 -3.51
CA GLY A 137 7.10 5.42 -4.20
C GLY A 137 6.44 6.50 -3.34
N SER A 138 5.15 6.81 -3.60
CA SER A 138 4.42 7.84 -2.86
C SER A 138 4.27 7.53 -1.36
N ILE A 139 3.98 6.26 -1.01
CA ILE A 139 3.89 5.81 0.39
C ILE A 139 5.28 5.85 1.05
N GLY A 140 6.32 5.37 0.37
CA GLY A 140 7.68 5.40 0.89
C GLY A 140 8.17 6.82 1.15
N ALA A 141 7.86 7.77 0.27
CA ALA A 141 8.16 9.18 0.47
C ALA A 141 7.37 9.80 1.64
N ALA A 142 6.10 9.44 1.79
CA ALA A 142 5.28 9.87 2.92
C ALA A 142 5.81 9.32 4.27
N LEU A 143 6.34 8.09 4.28
CA LEU A 143 6.99 7.50 5.45
C LEU A 143 8.33 8.19 5.75
N ASP A 144 9.13 8.48 4.74
CA ASP A 144 10.43 9.15 4.87
C ASP A 144 10.32 10.49 5.61
N VAL A 145 9.34 11.33 5.23
CA VAL A 145 9.06 12.59 5.93
C VAL A 145 8.74 12.38 7.42
N ARG A 146 8.00 11.35 7.76
CA ARG A 146 7.64 11.02 9.14
C ARG A 146 8.83 10.50 9.93
N LEU A 147 9.67 9.69 9.31
CA LEU A 147 10.90 9.16 9.93
C LEU A 147 11.91 10.28 10.19
N ALA A 148 12.05 11.23 9.26
CA ALA A 148 12.88 12.40 9.45
C ALA A 148 12.46 13.26 10.65
N ALA A 149 11.12 13.40 10.88
CA ALA A 149 10.58 14.07 12.05
C ALA A 149 10.87 13.32 13.37
N CYS A 150 11.14 12.01 13.29
CA CYS A 150 11.59 11.17 14.40
C CYS A 150 13.13 11.07 14.51
N GLU A 151 13.86 11.91 13.80
CA GLU A 151 15.33 11.94 13.79
C GLU A 151 15.97 10.59 13.37
N ALA A 152 15.30 9.82 12.52
CA ALA A 152 15.85 8.61 11.90
C ALA A 152 16.52 8.94 10.57
N GLU A 153 17.58 8.20 10.24
CA GLU A 153 18.23 8.29 8.93
C GLU A 153 17.56 7.34 7.95
N THR A 154 17.31 7.77 6.71
CA THR A 154 16.66 6.95 5.71
C THR A 154 17.56 6.58 4.55
N ILE A 155 17.51 5.32 4.13
CA ILE A 155 18.12 4.80 2.91
C ILE A 155 16.95 4.42 1.99
N ARG A 156 16.91 5.00 0.78
CA ARG A 156 15.76 4.93 -0.12
C ARG A 156 16.06 4.03 -1.29
N VAL A 157 15.20 3.04 -1.53
CA VAL A 157 15.37 2.06 -2.63
C VAL A 157 14.12 2.01 -3.49
N ALA A 158 14.28 2.06 -4.80
CA ALA A 158 13.23 1.88 -5.78
C ALA A 158 13.69 1.01 -6.95
N ARG A 159 12.74 0.51 -7.76
CA ARG A 159 13.05 -0.24 -8.99
C ARG A 159 13.94 0.57 -9.95
N ARG A 160 13.64 1.87 -10.10
CA ARG A 160 14.48 2.80 -10.88
C ARG A 160 15.23 3.71 -9.94
N PRO A 161 16.56 3.75 -9.99
CA PRO A 161 17.35 4.65 -9.18
C PRO A 161 17.09 6.12 -9.59
N ARG A 162 17.18 7.02 -8.63
CA ARG A 162 17.10 8.49 -8.81
C ARG A 162 18.26 9.13 -8.04
N PRO A 163 19.44 9.25 -8.66
CA PRO A 163 20.66 9.72 -7.96
C PRO A 163 20.50 11.11 -7.34
N ASP A 164 19.81 12.03 -8.03
CA ASP A 164 19.56 13.40 -7.55
C ASP A 164 18.74 13.42 -6.25
N GLU A 165 17.87 12.43 -6.05
CA GLU A 165 17.06 12.23 -4.83
C GLU A 165 17.72 11.26 -3.83
N ARG A 166 18.92 10.75 -4.12
CA ARG A 166 19.61 9.69 -3.36
C ARG A 166 18.74 8.43 -3.19
N VAL A 167 18.08 8.02 -4.27
CA VAL A 167 17.31 6.76 -4.32
C VAL A 167 18.13 5.71 -5.06
N PHE A 168 18.49 4.65 -4.36
CA PHE A 168 19.25 3.52 -4.87
C PHE A 168 18.40 2.57 -5.71
N SER A 169 19.04 1.72 -6.49
CA SER A 169 18.38 0.61 -7.20
C SER A 169 18.04 -0.53 -6.22
N VAL A 170 17.03 -1.33 -6.56
CA VAL A 170 16.77 -2.61 -5.89
C VAL A 170 17.95 -3.59 -6.03
N ASP A 171 18.77 -3.45 -7.05
CA ASP A 171 19.97 -4.25 -7.27
C ASP A 171 21.07 -3.98 -6.23
N ASP A 172 21.03 -2.82 -5.56
CA ASP A 172 21.96 -2.44 -4.50
C ASP A 172 21.59 -3.01 -3.12
N LEU A 173 20.45 -3.71 -3.00
CA LEU A 173 19.93 -4.20 -1.71
C LEU A 173 20.96 -4.98 -0.90
N ASP A 174 21.70 -5.88 -1.54
CA ASP A 174 22.66 -6.75 -0.87
C ASP A 174 23.80 -5.95 -0.18
N THR A 175 24.11 -4.77 -0.70
CA THR A 175 25.10 -3.86 -0.12
C THR A 175 24.53 -2.91 0.92
N LEU A 176 23.22 -2.66 0.88
CA LEU A 176 22.54 -1.73 1.77
C LEU A 176 21.99 -2.40 3.04
N LEU A 177 21.54 -3.66 2.94
CA LEU A 177 20.97 -4.44 4.05
C LEU A 177 21.87 -4.51 5.29
N PRO A 178 23.21 -4.72 5.17
CA PRO A 178 24.08 -4.78 6.33
C PRO A 178 24.16 -3.48 7.15
N ALA A 179 23.74 -2.36 6.58
CA ALA A 179 23.73 -1.08 7.25
C ALA A 179 22.39 -0.72 7.93
N ALA A 180 21.35 -1.52 7.73
CA ALA A 180 20.00 -1.18 8.16
C ALA A 180 19.67 -1.68 9.57
N ASP A 181 19.23 -0.80 10.45
CA ASP A 181 18.66 -1.15 11.76
C ASP A 181 17.18 -1.54 11.63
N ILE A 182 16.51 -0.99 10.60
CA ILE A 182 15.11 -1.26 10.28
C ILE A 182 14.97 -1.37 8.76
N VAL A 183 14.31 -2.41 8.27
CA VAL A 183 13.98 -2.61 6.84
C VAL A 183 12.47 -2.52 6.68
N VAL A 184 11.98 -1.60 5.85
CA VAL A 184 10.54 -1.43 5.57
C VAL A 184 10.25 -1.82 4.13
N LEU A 185 9.40 -2.84 3.96
CA LEU A 185 8.90 -3.28 2.66
C LEU A 185 7.58 -2.56 2.37
N VAL A 186 7.59 -1.76 1.29
CA VAL A 186 6.42 -1.01 0.81
C VAL A 186 6.34 -1.06 -0.73
N THR A 187 6.80 -2.18 -1.29
CA THR A 187 6.74 -2.46 -2.73
C THR A 187 5.42 -3.15 -3.11
N PRO A 188 4.90 -2.92 -4.32
CA PRO A 188 3.85 -3.77 -4.88
C PRO A 188 4.39 -5.19 -5.13
N LEU A 189 3.48 -6.17 -5.22
CA LEU A 189 3.83 -7.52 -5.63
C LEU A 189 3.95 -7.59 -7.17
N SER A 190 5.06 -8.15 -7.61
CA SER A 190 5.32 -8.49 -9.01
C SER A 190 6.22 -9.72 -9.08
N PRO A 191 6.46 -10.32 -10.25
CA PRO A 191 7.44 -11.41 -10.39
C PRO A 191 8.82 -11.05 -9.81
N GLU A 192 9.27 -9.81 -9.96
CA GLU A 192 10.58 -9.33 -9.51
C GLU A 192 10.64 -9.05 -7.99
N THR A 193 9.49 -8.77 -7.36
CA THR A 193 9.42 -8.46 -5.92
C THR A 193 8.95 -9.64 -5.08
N ARG A 194 8.46 -10.71 -5.67
CA ARG A 194 8.13 -11.95 -4.96
C ARG A 194 9.38 -12.57 -4.36
N GLY A 195 9.37 -12.80 -3.04
CA GLY A 195 10.53 -13.29 -2.30
C GLY A 195 11.73 -12.34 -2.36
N LEU A 196 11.49 -11.05 -2.55
CA LEU A 196 12.55 -10.05 -2.61
C LEU A 196 13.44 -10.08 -1.37
N LEU A 197 12.84 -10.30 -0.20
CA LEU A 197 13.55 -10.52 1.06
C LEU A 197 13.48 -12.00 1.44
N ASP A 198 14.34 -12.78 0.81
CA ASP A 198 14.52 -14.22 1.02
C ASP A 198 15.47 -14.53 2.20
N ALA A 199 15.70 -15.82 2.49
CA ALA A 199 16.59 -16.26 3.56
C ALA A 199 18.01 -15.71 3.40
N ARG A 200 18.53 -15.62 2.16
CA ARG A 200 19.88 -15.10 1.88
C ARG A 200 19.98 -13.63 2.23
N ARG A 201 18.99 -12.82 1.85
CA ARG A 201 18.96 -11.39 2.14
C ARG A 201 18.66 -11.10 3.61
N LEU A 202 17.80 -11.90 4.24
CA LEU A 202 17.56 -11.81 5.68
C LEU A 202 18.85 -12.05 6.47
N ALA A 203 19.70 -12.98 6.03
CA ALA A 203 20.99 -13.24 6.67
C ALA A 203 21.99 -12.07 6.56
N LEU A 204 21.79 -11.12 5.64
CA LEU A 204 22.62 -9.90 5.53
C LEU A 204 22.22 -8.82 6.54
N ILE A 205 21.02 -8.90 7.09
CA ILE A 205 20.48 -7.90 8.03
C ILE A 205 21.13 -8.12 9.39
N PRO A 206 21.57 -7.05 10.10
CA PRO A 206 22.19 -7.15 11.40
C PRO A 206 21.30 -7.80 12.47
N ASP A 207 21.91 -8.48 13.43
CA ASP A 207 21.21 -9.08 14.56
C ASP A 207 20.43 -8.02 15.35
N GLY A 208 19.20 -8.36 15.70
CA GLY A 208 18.28 -7.49 16.40
C GLY A 208 17.59 -6.43 15.55
N ALA A 209 17.88 -6.36 14.26
CA ALA A 209 17.17 -5.45 13.36
C ALA A 209 15.68 -5.80 13.24
N LEU A 210 14.89 -4.82 12.80
CA LEU A 210 13.45 -4.95 12.61
C LEU A 210 13.11 -5.01 11.11
N VAL A 211 12.31 -6.00 10.71
CA VAL A 211 11.70 -6.08 9.39
C VAL A 211 10.22 -5.67 9.48
N VAL A 212 9.81 -4.67 8.72
CA VAL A 212 8.42 -4.19 8.65
C VAL A 212 7.88 -4.45 7.25
N ASN A 213 6.70 -5.06 7.14
CA ASN A 213 6.05 -5.25 5.85
C ASN A 213 4.64 -4.64 5.85
N VAL A 214 4.47 -3.58 5.07
CA VAL A 214 3.18 -2.91 4.81
C VAL A 214 2.85 -2.87 3.31
N GLY A 215 3.58 -3.66 2.51
CA GLY A 215 3.38 -3.80 1.07
C GLY A 215 2.49 -4.98 0.71
N ARG A 216 3.11 -6.14 0.50
CA ARG A 216 2.45 -7.43 0.22
C ARG A 216 3.18 -8.56 0.91
N GLY A 217 2.44 -9.52 1.47
CA GLY A 217 2.99 -10.68 2.18
C GLY A 217 4.09 -11.40 1.40
N PRO A 218 3.84 -11.84 0.16
CA PRO A 218 4.80 -12.61 -0.63
C PRO A 218 6.10 -11.88 -1.05
N VAL A 219 6.27 -10.61 -0.71
CA VAL A 219 7.55 -9.89 -0.88
C VAL A 219 8.60 -10.37 0.11
N LEU A 220 8.16 -10.86 1.26
CA LEU A 220 8.95 -11.43 2.33
C LEU A 220 8.76 -12.96 2.37
N ASP A 221 9.83 -13.72 2.41
CA ASP A 221 9.77 -15.17 2.62
C ASP A 221 9.29 -15.47 4.05
N THR A 222 8.08 -16.02 4.15
CA THR A 222 7.42 -16.30 5.42
C THR A 222 8.17 -17.35 6.25
N ALA A 223 8.71 -18.40 5.61
CA ALA A 223 9.42 -19.45 6.31
C ALA A 223 10.77 -18.92 6.85
N ALA A 224 11.45 -18.10 6.06
CA ALA A 224 12.70 -17.50 6.43
C ALA A 224 12.55 -16.50 7.59
N ILE A 225 11.58 -15.57 7.52
CA ILE A 225 11.37 -14.62 8.63
C ILE A 225 10.89 -15.31 9.90
N LEU A 226 10.12 -16.39 9.79
CA LEU A 226 9.73 -17.21 10.94
C LEU A 226 10.95 -17.82 11.63
N ALA A 227 11.89 -18.39 10.87
CA ALA A 227 13.13 -18.95 11.42
C ALA A 227 13.97 -17.88 12.13
N GLU A 228 14.10 -16.70 11.54
CA GLU A 228 14.87 -15.59 12.09
C GLU A 228 14.25 -14.99 13.37
N THR A 229 12.94 -14.90 13.42
CA THR A 229 12.24 -14.41 14.61
C THR A 229 12.17 -15.45 15.71
N ALA A 230 12.01 -16.74 15.38
CA ALA A 230 12.02 -17.83 16.34
C ALA A 230 13.39 -18.01 17.01
N SER A 231 14.49 -17.77 16.28
CA SER A 231 15.85 -17.76 16.84
C SER A 231 16.13 -16.53 17.70
N GLY A 232 15.29 -15.50 17.63
CA GLY A 232 15.50 -14.20 18.29
C GLY A 232 16.50 -13.29 17.56
N ARG A 233 17.01 -13.68 16.38
CA ARG A 233 17.99 -12.89 15.63
C ARG A 233 17.38 -11.63 15.04
N LEU A 234 16.19 -11.73 14.43
CA LEU A 234 15.45 -10.59 13.89
C LEU A 234 14.14 -10.36 14.64
N ARG A 235 13.56 -9.19 14.43
CA ARG A 235 12.22 -8.81 14.86
C ARG A 235 11.37 -8.52 13.63
N ALA A 236 10.05 -8.69 13.70
CA ALA A 236 9.16 -8.39 12.59
C ALA A 236 7.91 -7.63 13.04
N ALA A 237 7.41 -6.75 12.15
CA ALA A 237 6.12 -6.10 12.28
C ALA A 237 5.41 -6.17 10.93
N LEU A 238 4.34 -6.96 10.84
CA LEU A 238 3.74 -7.40 9.60
C LEU A 238 2.28 -6.95 9.54
N ASP A 239 1.95 -6.05 8.64
CA ASP A 239 0.55 -5.72 8.32
C ASP A 239 -0.01 -6.67 7.26
N VAL A 240 0.87 -7.26 6.46
CA VAL A 240 0.54 -8.22 5.41
C VAL A 240 1.35 -9.51 5.59
N THR A 241 0.74 -10.65 5.28
CA THR A 241 1.32 -11.99 5.46
C THR A 241 1.14 -12.86 4.21
N ASP A 242 1.84 -13.98 4.16
CA ASP A 242 1.63 -15.03 3.16
C ASP A 242 1.60 -16.40 3.87
N PRO A 243 0.43 -17.11 3.88
CA PRO A 243 -0.84 -16.73 3.27
C PRO A 243 -1.56 -15.58 3.98
N GLU A 244 -2.55 -15.00 3.27
CA GLU A 244 -3.44 -13.97 3.80
C GLU A 244 -4.91 -14.31 3.46
N PRO A 245 -5.84 -14.38 4.47
CA PRO A 245 -5.59 -14.22 5.91
C PRO A 245 -4.64 -15.26 6.49
N LEU A 246 -3.87 -14.86 7.52
CA LEU A 246 -2.98 -15.79 8.22
C LEU A 246 -3.79 -16.85 8.98
N PRO A 247 -3.64 -18.17 8.70
CA PRO A 247 -4.40 -19.22 9.38
C PRO A 247 -4.22 -19.19 10.91
N ALA A 248 -5.28 -19.50 11.66
CA ALA A 248 -5.27 -19.44 13.13
C ALA A 248 -4.16 -20.28 13.79
N GLY A 249 -3.77 -21.40 13.17
CA GLY A 249 -2.69 -22.25 13.66
C GLY A 249 -1.28 -21.90 13.16
N HIS A 250 -1.11 -20.79 12.44
CA HIS A 250 0.17 -20.44 11.85
C HIS A 250 1.20 -20.03 12.93
N PRO A 251 2.45 -20.55 12.87
CA PRO A 251 3.46 -20.30 13.91
C PRO A 251 3.82 -18.82 14.14
N LEU A 252 3.66 -17.96 13.14
CA LEU A 252 3.90 -16.52 13.28
C LEU A 252 3.10 -15.87 14.40
N TRP A 253 1.87 -16.37 14.71
CA TRP A 253 1.06 -15.84 15.82
C TRP A 253 1.73 -15.95 17.18
N GLN A 254 2.55 -16.98 17.36
CA GLN A 254 3.24 -17.29 18.62
C GLN A 254 4.73 -17.00 18.56
N SER A 255 5.24 -16.54 17.41
CA SER A 255 6.66 -16.23 17.27
C SER A 255 7.03 -15.04 18.16
N PRO A 256 8.08 -15.17 18.99
CA PRO A 256 8.58 -14.05 19.76
C PRO A 256 9.02 -12.92 18.83
N ASN A 257 8.92 -11.69 19.30
CA ASN A 257 9.36 -10.50 18.55
C ASN A 257 8.62 -10.25 17.22
N VAL A 258 7.42 -10.83 17.05
CA VAL A 258 6.55 -10.57 15.91
C VAL A 258 5.31 -9.77 16.35
N LEU A 259 5.03 -8.68 15.66
CA LEU A 259 3.81 -7.89 15.75
C LEU A 259 3.04 -8.06 14.44
N ILE A 260 1.74 -8.39 14.52
CA ILE A 260 0.90 -8.58 13.33
C ILE A 260 -0.32 -7.66 13.44
N THR A 261 -0.64 -6.98 12.33
CA THR A 261 -1.90 -6.28 12.10
C THR A 261 -2.58 -6.85 10.84
N PRO A 262 -3.94 -6.87 10.77
CA PRO A 262 -4.65 -7.64 9.76
C PRO A 262 -4.91 -6.81 8.49
N HIS A 263 -3.85 -6.39 7.78
CA HIS A 263 -3.89 -5.61 6.53
C HIS A 263 -4.71 -4.31 6.67
N MET A 264 -4.40 -3.54 7.71
CA MET A 264 -5.15 -2.34 8.10
C MET A 264 -4.41 -1.03 7.80
N ALA A 265 -3.23 -1.08 7.19
CA ALA A 265 -2.41 0.12 6.98
C ALA A 265 -3.12 1.22 6.14
N GLY A 266 -3.99 0.82 5.21
CA GLY A 266 -4.80 1.76 4.44
C GLY A 266 -6.15 2.13 5.05
N GLY A 267 -6.56 1.49 6.16
CA GLY A 267 -7.91 1.52 6.72
C GLY A 267 -8.13 2.64 7.77
N ALA A 268 -7.68 3.86 7.49
CA ALA A 268 -7.92 5.01 8.37
C ALA A 268 -9.37 5.53 8.26
N ASP A 269 -9.86 6.23 9.29
CA ASP A 269 -11.24 6.73 9.36
C ASP A 269 -11.57 7.80 8.30
N ASP A 270 -10.56 8.48 7.79
CA ASP A 270 -10.66 9.47 6.73
C ASP A 270 -10.68 8.86 5.30
N PHE A 271 -10.57 7.53 5.20
CA PHE A 271 -10.51 6.82 3.92
C PHE A 271 -11.75 7.08 3.04
N TYR A 272 -12.96 6.89 3.57
CA TYR A 272 -14.17 6.96 2.76
C TYR A 272 -14.43 8.35 2.15
N PRO A 273 -14.29 9.46 2.90
CA PRO A 273 -14.37 10.80 2.30
C PRO A 273 -13.34 11.03 1.20
N LYS A 274 -12.10 10.61 1.40
CA LYS A 274 -11.02 10.72 0.40
C LYS A 274 -11.29 9.86 -0.84
N ALA A 275 -11.73 8.61 -0.66
CA ALA A 275 -12.08 7.70 -1.75
C ALA A 275 -13.22 8.25 -2.61
N THR A 276 -14.26 8.80 -1.98
CA THR A 276 -15.39 9.43 -2.69
C THR A 276 -14.92 10.61 -3.53
N ALA A 277 -14.09 11.49 -2.98
CA ALA A 277 -13.53 12.62 -3.72
C ALA A 277 -12.63 12.18 -4.88
N PHE A 278 -11.82 11.13 -4.65
CA PHE A 278 -10.93 10.55 -5.65
C PHE A 278 -11.72 9.95 -6.83
N ILE A 279 -12.73 9.12 -6.54
CA ILE A 279 -13.61 8.53 -7.57
C ILE A 279 -14.32 9.64 -8.36
N ALA A 280 -14.91 10.62 -7.67
CA ALA A 280 -15.60 11.73 -8.33
C ALA A 280 -14.68 12.53 -9.27
N ALA A 281 -13.41 12.69 -8.90
CA ALA A 281 -12.43 13.34 -9.76
C ALA A 281 -12.10 12.48 -11.00
N GLN A 282 -11.92 11.16 -10.83
CA GLN A 282 -11.64 10.24 -11.95
C GLN A 282 -12.83 10.15 -12.92
N VAL A 283 -14.04 10.02 -12.41
CA VAL A 283 -15.27 9.98 -13.24
C VAL A 283 -15.45 11.28 -14.03
N ARG A 284 -15.19 12.45 -13.40
CA ARG A 284 -15.21 13.73 -14.15
C ARG A 284 -14.19 13.77 -15.28
N ARG A 285 -12.95 13.32 -15.02
CA ARG A 285 -11.91 13.24 -16.06
C ARG A 285 -12.34 12.33 -17.21
N PHE A 286 -12.87 11.16 -16.89
CA PHE A 286 -13.40 10.22 -17.88
C PHE A 286 -14.51 10.87 -18.74
N ALA A 287 -15.48 11.50 -18.09
CA ALA A 287 -16.62 12.16 -18.77
C ALA A 287 -16.19 13.35 -19.66
N SER A 288 -15.13 14.06 -19.28
CA SER A 288 -14.59 15.19 -20.04
C SER A 288 -13.58 14.80 -21.11
N GLY A 289 -13.26 13.49 -21.25
CA GLY A 289 -12.21 13.02 -22.16
C GLY A 289 -10.80 13.43 -21.73
N GLU A 290 -10.61 13.83 -20.46
CA GLU A 290 -9.30 14.14 -19.92
C GLU A 290 -8.51 12.85 -19.61
N PRO A 291 -7.16 12.88 -19.67
CA PRO A 291 -6.35 11.74 -19.28
C PRO A 291 -6.66 11.27 -17.87
N LEU A 292 -6.91 9.98 -17.69
CA LEU A 292 -7.12 9.38 -16.37
C LEU A 292 -5.83 9.41 -15.56
N ARG A 293 -5.96 9.52 -14.24
CA ARG A 293 -4.82 9.38 -13.32
C ARG A 293 -4.60 7.91 -12.97
N ASN A 294 -3.34 7.58 -12.68
CA ASN A 294 -2.94 6.27 -12.15
C ASN A 294 -3.33 5.09 -13.07
N VAL A 295 -3.27 5.28 -14.38
CA VAL A 295 -3.43 4.19 -15.34
C VAL A 295 -2.26 3.22 -15.18
N VAL A 296 -2.54 1.94 -14.93
CA VAL A 296 -1.56 0.88 -14.74
C VAL A 296 -1.57 -0.15 -15.86
N ALA A 297 -2.70 -0.30 -16.55
CA ALA A 297 -2.85 -1.14 -17.74
C ALA A 297 -4.01 -0.63 -18.60
N GLY A 298 -4.05 -1.03 -19.88
CA GLY A 298 -5.11 -0.71 -20.82
C GLY A 298 -4.63 -0.64 -22.24
N PRO A 299 -5.51 -0.30 -23.20
CA PRO A 299 -5.16 -0.09 -24.60
C PRO A 299 -4.03 0.93 -24.75
N SER A 300 -3.18 0.77 -25.78
CA SER A 300 -2.01 1.63 -25.99
C SER A 300 -2.34 3.13 -26.06
N GLU A 301 -3.55 3.50 -26.49
CA GLU A 301 -4.02 4.88 -26.50
C GLU A 301 -4.26 5.47 -25.10
N ALA A 302 -4.62 4.64 -24.11
CA ALA A 302 -4.76 5.06 -22.72
C ALA A 302 -3.42 5.30 -22.01
N LEU A 303 -2.34 4.75 -22.57
CA LEU A 303 -0.96 4.84 -22.07
C LEU A 303 -0.14 5.95 -22.76
N LEU A 304 -0.75 6.84 -23.54
CA LEU A 304 -0.06 7.93 -24.24
C LEU A 304 0.69 8.88 -23.28
N PRO A 305 1.82 9.48 -23.71
CA PRO A 305 2.83 10.11 -22.86
C PRO A 305 2.45 11.40 -22.12
N GLY A 306 1.15 11.71 -21.99
CA GLY A 306 0.64 12.68 -21.02
C GLY A 306 0.49 12.09 -19.60
N ALA A 307 0.57 10.76 -19.44
CA ALA A 307 0.53 10.06 -18.16
C ALA A 307 1.89 9.97 -17.46
N ARG A 308 2.90 10.71 -17.92
CA ARG A 308 4.18 10.82 -17.20
C ARG A 308 3.94 11.49 -15.86
N GLU A 309 4.37 10.81 -14.82
CA GLU A 309 4.53 11.23 -13.44
C GLU A 309 4.64 12.75 -13.29
N VAL A 310 3.54 13.39 -12.96
CA VAL A 310 3.60 14.73 -12.35
C VAL A 310 4.03 14.45 -10.91
N HIS A 311 5.33 14.53 -10.67
CA HIS A 311 5.84 14.75 -9.32
C HIS A 311 5.16 16.01 -8.81
N GLY A 312 4.43 15.90 -7.70
CA GLY A 312 3.66 17.01 -7.14
C GLY A 312 4.52 18.23 -6.90
N GLU A 313 4.38 19.23 -7.72
CA GLU A 313 4.59 20.60 -7.30
C GLU A 313 3.45 20.94 -6.33
N GLN A 314 3.74 20.85 -5.05
CA GLN A 314 2.95 21.53 -4.04
C GLN A 314 3.16 23.04 -4.29
N GLY A 315 2.17 23.67 -4.90
CA GLY A 315 2.11 25.11 -5.02
C GLY A 315 2.05 25.73 -3.64
N ASP A 316 3.17 26.31 -3.20
CA ASP A 316 3.21 27.34 -2.18
C ASP A 316 2.47 28.57 -2.71
N ASP A 317 1.21 28.68 -2.38
CA ASP A 317 0.46 29.92 -2.54
C ASP A 317 -0.23 30.23 -1.20
N GLN A 318 0.54 30.76 -0.25
CA GLN A 318 0.01 31.50 0.88
C GLN A 318 0.43 32.99 0.75
N PRO A 319 -0.54 33.91 0.70
CA PRO A 319 -0.22 35.32 0.72
C PRO A 319 0.32 35.72 2.09
N ARG A 320 1.54 36.25 2.13
CA ARG A 320 2.08 36.97 3.29
C ARG A 320 1.22 38.18 3.57
N GLN A 321 0.51 38.18 4.68
CA GLN A 321 -0.05 39.39 5.23
C GLN A 321 1.03 40.13 6.03
N GLN A 322 1.14 41.41 5.73
CA GLN A 322 1.94 42.40 6.41
C GLN A 322 1.42 42.68 7.84
#